data_d3105b689569f2fe174f513e86774e4c
#
_entry.id   d3105b689569f2fe174f513e86774e4c
#
_cell.length_a   1.000
_cell.length_b   1.000
_cell.length_c   1.000
_cell.angle_alpha   90.00
_cell.angle_beta   90.00
_cell.angle_gamma   90.00
#
_symmetry.space_group_name_H-M   'P 1'
#
loop_
_entity.id
_entity.type
_entity.pdbx_description
1 polymer ?
#
loop_
_entity_poly.entity_id
_entity_poly.type
_entity_poly.pdbx_seq_one_letter_code
_entity_poly.pdbx_strand_id
1 'polypeptide(L)'
;MRNLAATILLAGFLGSIAYAAVFFWQKRRIDDRHDHLTAIEWLCEEFKVTGEQRARVEALHKAYFPECEDHCIHYADTRHTLALITGDPQLDNSREHKEAASELAQLEREADKKFIDFVYSIAGEMDPAQSRRYLQRMKGWLDRAGDPR
;
A
#
# COMPACT_ATOMS: atom_id res chain seq x y z
N MET A 1 7.44 -17.67 -47.79
CA MET A 1 8.01 -16.85 -46.70
C MET A 1 7.21 -15.60 -46.37
N ARG A 2 6.69 -14.85 -47.38
CA ARG A 2 5.93 -13.61 -47.21
C ARG A 2 4.62 -13.79 -46.42
N ASN A 3 3.93 -14.90 -46.56
CA ASN A 3 2.67 -15.19 -45.86
C ASN A 3 2.90 -15.56 -44.38
N LEU A 4 4.02 -16.20 -44.03
CA LEU A 4 4.35 -16.59 -42.65
C LEU A 4 4.64 -15.37 -41.80
N ALA A 5 5.35 -14.37 -42.32
CA ALA A 5 5.61 -13.13 -41.61
C ALA A 5 4.30 -12.34 -41.36
N ALA A 6 3.41 -12.29 -42.33
CA ALA A 6 2.10 -11.63 -42.22
C ALA A 6 1.23 -12.33 -41.13
N THR A 7 1.25 -13.65 -41.08
CA THR A 7 0.50 -14.42 -40.07
C THR A 7 1.02 -14.18 -38.66
N ILE A 8 2.35 -14.12 -38.47
CA ILE A 8 2.98 -13.82 -37.18
C ILE A 8 2.62 -12.41 -36.71
N LEU A 9 2.70 -11.43 -37.60
CA LEU A 9 2.34 -10.04 -37.27
C LEU A 9 0.86 -9.91 -36.91
N LEU A 10 -0.03 -10.58 -37.66
CA LEU A 10 -1.45 -10.58 -37.33
C LEU A 10 -1.76 -11.24 -36.00
N ALA A 11 -1.14 -12.37 -35.70
CA ALA A 11 -1.28 -13.06 -34.42
C ALA A 11 -0.77 -12.21 -33.25
N GLY A 12 0.38 -11.55 -33.41
CA GLY A 12 0.92 -10.63 -32.40
C GLY A 12 0.00 -9.42 -32.16
N PHE A 13 -0.56 -8.84 -33.22
CA PHE A 13 -1.49 -7.73 -33.12
C PHE A 13 -2.80 -8.12 -32.42
N LEU A 14 -3.40 -9.26 -32.77
CA LEU A 14 -4.60 -9.79 -32.11
C LEU A 14 -4.33 -10.13 -30.64
N GLY A 15 -3.16 -10.70 -30.34
CA GLY A 15 -2.74 -10.97 -28.96
C GLY A 15 -2.61 -9.69 -28.12
N SER A 16 -2.05 -8.63 -28.70
CA SER A 16 -1.93 -7.33 -28.02
C SER A 16 -3.28 -6.69 -27.74
N ILE A 17 -4.23 -6.79 -28.68
CA ILE A 17 -5.60 -6.27 -28.50
C ILE A 17 -6.31 -7.07 -27.39
N ALA A 18 -6.21 -8.40 -27.41
CA ALA A 18 -6.82 -9.25 -26.37
C ALA A 18 -6.23 -8.94 -24.99
N TYR A 19 -4.92 -8.82 -24.88
CA TYR A 19 -4.25 -8.43 -23.66
C TYR A 19 -4.70 -7.06 -23.15
N ALA A 20 -4.72 -6.04 -24.02
CA ALA A 20 -5.19 -4.72 -23.66
C ALA A 20 -6.66 -4.73 -23.18
N ALA A 21 -7.53 -5.46 -23.88
CA ALA A 21 -8.93 -5.58 -23.52
C ALA A 21 -9.11 -6.22 -22.12
N VAL A 22 -8.40 -7.32 -21.84
CA VAL A 22 -8.41 -7.97 -20.51
C VAL A 22 -7.83 -7.04 -19.44
N PHE A 23 -6.71 -6.36 -19.73
CA PHE A 23 -6.08 -5.42 -18.80
C PHE A 23 -7.00 -4.26 -18.44
N PHE A 24 -7.62 -3.61 -19.44
CA PHE A 24 -8.55 -2.50 -19.19
C PHE A 24 -9.84 -2.95 -18.53
N TRP A 25 -10.33 -4.15 -18.83
CA TRP A 25 -11.51 -4.71 -18.17
C TRP A 25 -11.23 -5.04 -16.71
N GLN A 26 -10.06 -5.60 -16.41
CA GLN A 26 -9.63 -5.91 -15.05
C GLN A 26 -9.35 -4.63 -14.25
N LYS A 27 -8.72 -3.63 -14.88
CA LYS A 27 -8.52 -2.31 -14.28
C LYS A 27 -9.84 -1.62 -13.94
N ARG A 28 -10.79 -1.58 -14.88
CA ARG A 28 -12.14 -1.04 -14.61
C ARG A 28 -12.83 -1.75 -13.45
N ARG A 29 -12.74 -3.08 -13.36
CA ARG A 29 -13.33 -3.81 -12.23
C ARG A 29 -12.70 -3.46 -10.88
N ILE A 30 -11.42 -3.12 -10.87
CA ILE A 30 -10.71 -2.69 -9.65
C ILE A 30 -11.11 -1.24 -9.34
N ASP A 31 -11.08 -0.35 -10.33
CA ASP A 31 -11.47 1.06 -10.19
C ASP A 31 -12.95 1.20 -9.78
N ASP A 32 -13.88 0.50 -10.43
CA ASP A 32 -15.32 0.51 -10.07
C ASP A 32 -15.60 0.01 -8.64
N ARG A 33 -14.72 -0.81 -8.07
CA ARG A 33 -14.86 -1.30 -6.69
C ARG A 33 -14.25 -0.34 -5.67
N HIS A 34 -13.32 0.52 -6.08
CA HIS A 34 -12.67 1.52 -5.23
C HIS A 34 -13.26 2.93 -5.41
N ASP A 35 -13.95 3.21 -6.51
CA ASP A 35 -14.45 4.54 -6.85
C ASP A 35 -15.75 4.94 -6.09
N HIS A 36 -16.40 4.00 -5.41
CA HIS A 36 -17.68 4.28 -4.76
C HIS A 36 -17.64 4.43 -3.24
N LEU A 37 -16.55 4.00 -2.59
CA LEU A 37 -16.43 4.14 -1.15
C LEU A 37 -15.01 4.57 -0.79
N THR A 38 -14.89 5.73 -0.17
CA THR A 38 -13.63 6.11 0.50
C THR A 38 -13.31 5.08 1.59
N ALA A 39 -12.04 4.99 2.00
CA ALA A 39 -11.65 4.07 3.08
C ALA A 39 -12.51 4.23 4.34
N ILE A 40 -12.98 5.45 4.62
CA ILE A 40 -13.85 5.76 5.75
C ILE A 40 -15.27 5.25 5.52
N GLU A 41 -15.83 5.43 4.33
CA GLU A 41 -17.17 4.91 3.98
C GLU A 41 -17.21 3.39 4.08
N TRP A 42 -16.20 2.71 3.51
CA TRP A 42 -16.05 1.28 3.66
C TRP A 42 -16.02 0.85 5.14
N LEU A 43 -15.22 1.53 5.96
CA LEU A 43 -15.10 1.25 7.38
C LEU A 43 -16.44 1.45 8.11
N CYS A 44 -17.15 2.53 7.79
CA CYS A 44 -18.46 2.81 8.36
C CYS A 44 -19.50 1.74 7.98
N GLU A 45 -19.51 1.30 6.74
CA GLU A 45 -20.44 0.27 6.26
C GLU A 45 -20.12 -1.12 6.83
N GLU A 46 -18.84 -1.54 6.76
CA GLU A 46 -18.41 -2.87 7.20
C GLU A 46 -18.61 -3.07 8.71
N PHE A 47 -18.30 -2.05 9.52
CA PHE A 47 -18.34 -2.15 10.98
C PHE A 47 -19.55 -1.48 11.61
N LYS A 48 -20.46 -0.90 10.81
CA LYS A 48 -21.67 -0.20 11.28
C LYS A 48 -21.36 0.93 12.27
N VAL A 49 -20.37 1.73 11.92
CA VAL A 49 -19.89 2.87 12.71
C VAL A 49 -20.99 3.95 12.77
N THR A 50 -21.29 4.46 13.97
CA THR A 50 -22.31 5.51 14.15
C THR A 50 -21.83 6.88 13.65
N GLY A 51 -22.74 7.87 13.50
CA GLY A 51 -22.36 9.20 13.03
C GLY A 51 -21.33 9.91 13.91
N GLU A 52 -21.39 9.74 15.24
CA GLU A 52 -20.41 10.31 16.17
C GLU A 52 -19.06 9.61 16.10
N GLN A 53 -19.06 8.27 16.02
CA GLN A 53 -17.85 7.49 15.82
C GLN A 53 -17.19 7.84 14.48
N ARG A 54 -18.00 8.01 13.42
CA ARG A 54 -17.51 8.40 12.09
C ARG A 54 -16.73 9.72 12.15
N ALA A 55 -17.26 10.74 12.81
CA ALA A 55 -16.58 12.03 12.91
C ALA A 55 -15.20 11.92 13.60
N ARG A 56 -15.09 11.07 14.64
CA ARG A 56 -13.82 10.82 15.32
C ARG A 56 -12.84 10.00 14.47
N VAL A 57 -13.32 8.98 13.76
CA VAL A 57 -12.52 8.20 12.82
C VAL A 57 -12.00 9.07 11.66
N GLU A 58 -12.84 9.97 11.12
CA GLU A 58 -12.44 10.94 10.09
C GLU A 58 -11.35 11.89 10.59
N ALA A 59 -11.43 12.34 11.84
CA ALA A 59 -10.39 13.17 12.45
C ALA A 59 -9.05 12.42 12.59
N LEU A 60 -9.08 11.16 13.04
CA LEU A 60 -7.88 10.31 13.11
C LEU A 60 -7.26 10.09 11.72
N HIS A 61 -8.08 9.81 10.74
CA HIS A 61 -7.64 9.59 9.37
C HIS A 61 -6.99 10.84 8.77
N LYS A 62 -7.63 12.01 8.98
CA LYS A 62 -7.10 13.31 8.54
C LYS A 62 -5.78 13.67 9.21
N ALA A 63 -5.56 13.28 10.45
CA ALA A 63 -4.30 13.49 11.15
C ALA A 63 -3.20 12.55 10.65
N TYR A 64 -3.53 11.28 10.37
CA TYR A 64 -2.58 10.25 9.97
C TYR A 64 -2.04 10.44 8.53
N PHE A 65 -2.89 10.87 7.59
CA PHE A 65 -2.54 10.90 6.16
C PHE A 65 -1.33 11.77 5.80
N PRO A 66 -1.22 13.04 6.27
CA PRO A 66 -0.07 13.88 5.94
C PRO A 66 1.25 13.28 6.44
N GLU A 67 1.26 12.71 7.65
CA GLU A 67 2.44 12.05 8.21
C GLU A 67 2.84 10.79 7.42
N CYS A 68 1.84 10.07 6.89
CA CYS A 68 2.08 8.91 6.04
C CYS A 68 2.66 9.33 4.69
N GLU A 69 2.17 10.42 4.09
CA GLU A 69 2.64 10.93 2.81
C GLU A 69 4.11 11.36 2.89
N ASP A 70 4.47 12.18 3.87
CA ASP A 70 5.86 12.62 4.09
C ASP A 70 6.80 11.44 4.33
N HIS A 71 6.34 10.45 5.12
CA HIS A 71 7.09 9.23 5.38
C HIS A 71 7.30 8.39 4.11
N CYS A 72 6.28 8.25 3.28
CA CYS A 72 6.36 7.51 2.02
C CYS A 72 7.33 8.16 1.03
N ILE A 73 7.38 9.49 0.97
CA ILE A 73 8.34 10.22 0.13
C ILE A 73 9.77 9.92 0.61
N HIS A 74 10.04 10.09 1.90
CA HIS A 74 11.36 9.84 2.48
C HIS A 74 11.80 8.38 2.28
N TYR A 75 10.90 7.41 2.50
CA TYR A 75 11.16 6.01 2.24
C TYR A 75 11.53 5.73 0.77
N ALA A 76 10.79 6.33 -0.18
CA ALA A 76 11.05 6.17 -1.60
C ALA A 76 12.42 6.73 -2.00
N ASP A 77 12.79 7.90 -1.49
CA ASP A 77 14.09 8.54 -1.75
C ASP A 77 15.25 7.74 -1.17
N THR A 78 15.14 7.27 0.08
CA THR A 78 16.17 6.44 0.73
C THR A 78 16.33 5.11 0.01
N ARG A 79 15.22 4.46 -0.38
CA ARG A 79 15.23 3.23 -1.16
C ARG A 79 15.88 3.41 -2.54
N HIS A 80 15.59 4.53 -3.21
CA HIS A 80 16.21 4.85 -4.49
C HIS A 80 17.72 5.05 -4.33
N THR A 81 18.15 5.81 -3.33
CA THR A 81 19.57 6.01 -3.00
C THR A 81 20.26 4.68 -2.73
N LEU A 82 19.70 3.82 -1.90
CA LEU A 82 20.23 2.49 -1.62
C LEU A 82 20.36 1.64 -2.90
N ALA A 83 19.35 1.69 -3.78
CA ALA A 83 19.38 0.94 -5.04
C ALA A 83 20.50 1.40 -5.98
N LEU A 84 20.79 2.71 -6.02
CA LEU A 84 21.90 3.26 -6.82
C LEU A 84 23.26 2.81 -6.27
N ILE A 85 23.43 2.83 -4.95
CA ILE A 85 24.68 2.41 -4.27
C ILE A 85 24.91 0.90 -4.45
N THR A 86 23.87 0.08 -4.25
CA THR A 86 23.94 -1.39 -4.40
C THR A 86 24.27 -1.82 -5.83
N GLY A 87 23.92 -0.99 -6.83
CA GLY A 87 24.25 -1.25 -8.25
C GLY A 87 25.72 -0.99 -8.61
N ASP A 88 26.51 -0.37 -7.72
CA ASP A 88 27.93 -0.08 -7.93
C ASP A 88 28.81 -1.01 -7.08
N PRO A 89 29.60 -1.93 -7.70
CA PRO A 89 30.45 -2.87 -6.95
C PRO A 89 31.52 -2.19 -6.08
N GLN A 90 31.87 -0.92 -6.32
CA GLN A 90 32.84 -0.17 -5.52
C GLN A 90 32.20 0.42 -4.26
N LEU A 91 30.88 0.66 -4.29
CA LEU A 91 30.12 1.25 -3.21
C LEU A 91 29.37 0.21 -2.38
N ASP A 92 29.16 -0.98 -2.93
CA ASP A 92 28.57 -2.09 -2.18
C ASP A 92 29.48 -2.45 -0.98
N ASN A 93 28.94 -2.43 0.25
CA ASN A 93 29.67 -2.47 1.52
C ASN A 93 30.37 -1.16 1.96
N SER A 94 30.22 -0.08 1.25
CA SER A 94 30.66 1.23 1.71
C SER A 94 29.95 1.66 3.02
N ARG A 95 30.45 2.72 3.65
CA ARG A 95 29.77 3.31 4.80
C ARG A 95 28.40 3.86 4.39
N GLU A 96 28.33 4.48 3.24
CA GLU A 96 27.11 5.07 2.67
C GLU A 96 26.02 4.00 2.43
N HIS A 97 26.42 2.81 1.94
CA HIS A 97 25.49 1.69 1.78
C HIS A 97 24.90 1.24 3.12
N LYS A 98 25.74 1.12 4.15
CA LYS A 98 25.29 0.71 5.49
C LYS A 98 24.41 1.73 6.16
N GLU A 99 24.74 3.02 6.00
CA GLU A 99 23.95 4.13 6.51
C GLU A 99 22.56 4.16 5.84
N ALA A 100 22.49 4.09 4.51
CA ALA A 100 21.23 4.07 3.78
C ALA A 100 20.38 2.83 4.10
N ALA A 101 20.99 1.66 4.23
CA ALA A 101 20.29 0.43 4.63
C ALA A 101 19.75 0.52 6.06
N SER A 102 20.52 1.10 6.99
CA SER A 102 20.09 1.32 8.37
C SER A 102 18.94 2.32 8.47
N GLU A 103 19.01 3.40 7.70
CA GLU A 103 17.96 4.42 7.61
C GLU A 103 16.67 3.81 7.05
N LEU A 104 16.76 3.04 5.96
CA LEU A 104 15.60 2.37 5.38
C LEU A 104 14.92 1.44 6.38
N ALA A 105 15.71 0.62 7.10
CA ALA A 105 15.20 -0.25 8.15
C ALA A 105 14.57 0.52 9.33
N GLN A 106 15.05 1.71 9.64
CA GLN A 106 14.42 2.57 10.65
C GLN A 106 13.10 3.13 10.16
N LEU A 107 13.04 3.63 8.93
CA LEU A 107 11.81 4.11 8.31
C LEU A 107 10.72 3.01 8.26
N GLU A 108 11.10 1.78 7.91
CA GLU A 108 10.16 0.64 7.94
C GLU A 108 9.57 0.42 9.34
N ARG A 109 10.41 0.39 10.39
CA ARG A 109 9.94 0.22 11.77
C ARG A 109 9.05 1.37 12.25
N GLU A 110 9.36 2.60 11.84
CA GLU A 110 8.54 3.78 12.19
C GLU A 110 7.18 3.72 11.48
N ALA A 111 7.13 3.30 10.20
CA ALA A 111 5.89 3.10 9.48
C ALA A 111 5.03 2.01 10.12
N ASP A 112 5.62 0.87 10.44
CA ASP A 112 4.94 -0.24 11.10
C ASP A 112 4.34 0.21 12.45
N LYS A 113 5.12 0.93 13.26
CA LYS A 113 4.65 1.47 14.53
C LYS A 113 3.49 2.46 14.35
N LYS A 114 3.62 3.44 13.46
CA LYS A 114 2.56 4.42 13.17
C LYS A 114 1.29 3.74 12.67
N PHE A 115 1.42 2.74 11.82
CA PHE A 115 0.29 1.97 11.33
C PHE A 115 -0.42 1.20 12.46
N ILE A 116 0.34 0.53 13.33
CA ILE A 116 -0.20 -0.18 14.50
C ILE A 116 -0.96 0.81 15.40
N ASP A 117 -0.34 1.92 15.76
CA ASP A 117 -0.93 2.97 16.61
C ASP A 117 -2.22 3.53 15.99
N PHE A 118 -2.23 3.75 14.67
CA PHE A 118 -3.41 4.20 13.92
C PHE A 118 -4.55 3.19 13.96
N VAL A 119 -4.26 1.90 13.72
CA VAL A 119 -5.27 0.84 13.75
C VAL A 119 -5.90 0.73 15.15
N TYR A 120 -5.10 0.77 16.21
CA TYR A 120 -5.62 0.73 17.58
C TYR A 120 -6.40 2.00 17.97
N SER A 121 -6.00 3.15 17.46
CA SER A 121 -6.73 4.40 17.68
C SER A 121 -8.12 4.34 17.05
N ILE A 122 -8.25 3.84 15.81
CA ILE A 122 -9.55 3.61 15.18
C ILE A 122 -10.39 2.60 15.96
N ALA A 123 -9.78 1.48 16.41
CA ALA A 123 -10.46 0.48 17.20
C ALA A 123 -10.98 1.04 18.54
N GLY A 124 -10.28 2.02 19.12
CA GLY A 124 -10.66 2.73 20.34
C GLY A 124 -11.91 3.60 20.20
N GLU A 125 -12.23 4.05 18.98
CA GLU A 125 -13.43 4.84 18.69
C GLU A 125 -14.69 3.99 18.45
N MET A 126 -14.53 2.68 18.41
CA MET A 126 -15.59 1.70 18.16
C MET A 126 -16.13 1.11 19.47
N ASP A 127 -17.37 0.59 19.43
CA ASP A 127 -17.84 -0.24 20.53
C ASP A 127 -17.05 -1.56 20.62
N PRO A 128 -17.10 -2.28 21.77
CA PRO A 128 -16.29 -3.49 21.97
C PRO A 128 -16.54 -4.60 20.94
N ALA A 129 -17.73 -4.69 20.36
CA ALA A 129 -18.06 -5.71 19.36
C ALA A 129 -17.53 -5.31 17.97
N GLN A 130 -17.67 -4.04 17.61
CA GLN A 130 -17.10 -3.45 16.39
C GLN A 130 -15.57 -3.54 16.42
N SER A 131 -14.94 -3.10 17.52
CA SER A 131 -13.50 -3.10 17.73
C SER A 131 -12.89 -4.50 17.56
N ARG A 132 -13.49 -5.53 18.18
CA ARG A 132 -13.01 -6.92 17.98
C ARG A 132 -13.07 -7.37 16.53
N ARG A 133 -14.18 -7.09 15.82
CA ARG A 133 -14.30 -7.43 14.38
C ARG A 133 -13.30 -6.69 13.54
N TYR A 134 -13.09 -5.40 13.81
CA TYR A 134 -12.11 -4.57 13.10
C TYR A 134 -10.69 -5.09 13.31
N LEU A 135 -10.26 -5.32 14.56
CA LEU A 135 -8.92 -5.85 14.87
C LEU A 135 -8.73 -7.26 14.28
N GLN A 136 -9.75 -8.09 14.29
CA GLN A 136 -9.69 -9.40 13.63
C GLN A 136 -9.50 -9.27 12.12
N ARG A 137 -10.16 -8.29 11.49
CA ARG A 137 -9.97 -8.01 10.06
C ARG A 137 -8.58 -7.49 9.75
N MET A 138 -8.03 -6.66 10.63
CA MET A 138 -6.70 -6.08 10.51
C MET A 138 -5.56 -7.02 10.94
N LYS A 139 -5.87 -8.16 11.58
CA LYS A 139 -4.88 -9.07 12.16
C LYS A 139 -3.71 -9.41 11.23
N GLY A 140 -3.99 -9.79 9.99
CA GLY A 140 -2.93 -10.16 9.04
C GLY A 140 -1.98 -9.01 8.67
N TRP A 141 -2.40 -7.75 8.84
CA TRP A 141 -1.56 -6.57 8.66
C TRP A 141 -0.78 -6.26 9.93
N LEU A 142 -1.44 -6.36 11.08
CA LEU A 142 -0.81 -6.17 12.39
C LEU A 142 0.27 -7.20 12.66
N ASP A 143 0.04 -8.46 12.31
CA ASP A 143 1.04 -9.53 12.46
C ASP A 143 2.29 -9.25 11.62
N ARG A 144 2.14 -8.71 10.39
CA ARG A 144 3.28 -8.33 9.55
C ARG A 144 4.04 -7.11 10.05
N ALA A 145 3.31 -6.09 10.50
CA ALA A 145 3.90 -4.86 11.04
C ALA A 145 4.56 -5.08 12.41
N GLY A 146 4.12 -6.08 13.18
CA GLY A 146 4.71 -6.44 14.47
C GLY A 146 5.85 -7.46 14.41
N ASP A 147 6.17 -8.00 13.22
CA ASP A 147 7.26 -8.97 13.04
C ASP A 147 8.61 -8.22 12.96
N PRO A 148 9.55 -8.45 13.90
CA PRO A 148 10.87 -7.84 13.86
C PRO A 148 11.66 -8.42 12.68
N ARG A 149 11.81 -7.63 11.63
CA ARG A 149 12.64 -7.95 10.45
C ARG A 149 14.12 -7.65 10.69
#